data_508a4446803c0e217651ebce655bb78b
#
_entry.id   508a4446803c0e217651ebce655bb78b
#
_cell.length_a   1.000
_cell.length_b   1.000
_cell.length_c   1.000
_cell.angle_alpha   90.00
_cell.angle_beta   90.00
_cell.angle_gamma   90.00
#
_symmetry.space_group_name_H-M   'P 1'
#
loop_
_entity.id
_entity.type
_entity.pdbx_description
1 polymer ?
#
loop_
_entity_poly.entity_id
_entity_poly.type
_entity_poly.pdbx_seq_one_letter_code
_entity_poly.pdbx_strand_id
1 'polypeptide(L)'
;PLEIIRIKANLTTNVDTYRNVFDYHTDFENIENGLTSIYYVNTNNGGTAFENGKFVKSEQNKLVTFPMNLKHRTVPHTDNNYERIVININYIKD
;
A
#
# COMPACT_ATOMS: atom_id res chain seq x y z
N PRO A 1 9.69 -10.89 -18.64
CA PRO A 1 9.26 -11.76 -17.53
C PRO A 1 9.17 -10.98 -16.23
N LEU A 2 8.42 -11.53 -15.29
CA LEU A 2 8.27 -10.98 -13.97
C LEU A 2 9.14 -11.74 -12.98
N GLU A 3 9.76 -11.01 -12.08
CA GLU A 3 10.45 -11.63 -10.97
C GLU A 3 9.85 -11.09 -9.68
N ILE A 4 9.21 -11.95 -8.90
CA ILE A 4 8.58 -11.53 -7.66
C ILE A 4 9.63 -11.50 -6.57
N ILE A 5 9.72 -10.37 -5.88
CA ILE A 5 10.65 -10.19 -4.78
C ILE A 5 9.98 -10.56 -3.46
N ARG A 6 8.75 -10.07 -3.25
CA ARG A 6 8.06 -10.30 -1.99
C ARG A 6 6.56 -10.14 -2.17
N ILE A 7 5.82 -10.99 -1.50
CA ILE A 7 4.37 -10.85 -1.35
C ILE A 7 4.09 -10.80 0.14
N LYS A 8 3.38 -9.78 0.59
CA LYS A 8 3.11 -9.60 2.01
C LYS A 8 1.68 -9.12 2.22
N ALA A 9 0.94 -9.81 3.07
CA ALA A 9 -0.38 -9.37 3.50
C ALA A 9 -0.25 -8.54 4.77
N ASN A 10 -0.91 -7.40 4.79
CA ASN A 10 -0.93 -6.50 5.93
C ASN A 10 -2.34 -6.33 6.44
N LEU A 11 -2.50 -6.44 7.74
CA LEU A 11 -3.78 -6.22 8.40
C LEU A 11 -3.62 -5.07 9.39
N THR A 12 -4.48 -4.08 9.26
CA THR A 12 -4.48 -2.92 10.15
C THR A 12 -5.83 -2.86 10.84
N THR A 13 -5.82 -2.70 12.16
CA THR A 13 -7.08 -2.60 12.89
C THR A 13 -7.54 -1.14 12.96
N ASN A 14 -8.81 -0.98 13.23
CA ASN A 14 -9.44 0.31 13.41
C ASN A 14 -9.10 0.85 14.80
N VAL A 15 -7.88 1.34 14.98
CA VAL A 15 -7.50 1.99 16.23
C VAL A 15 -7.59 3.48 15.99
N ASP A 16 -8.06 4.19 16.99
CA ASP A 16 -8.17 5.62 16.85
C ASP A 16 -6.86 6.32 17.09
N THR A 17 -5.79 5.63 16.96
CA THR A 17 -4.48 6.23 17.05
C THR A 17 -4.07 6.69 15.68
N TYR A 18 -4.46 7.84 15.37
CA TYR A 18 -4.01 8.43 14.17
C TYR A 18 -2.64 9.00 14.31
N ARG A 19 -1.83 8.45 15.10
CA ARG A 19 -0.49 8.89 15.21
C ARG A 19 0.24 8.67 13.94
N ASN A 20 1.22 9.47 13.67
CA ASN A 20 2.01 9.40 12.46
C ASN A 20 3.02 8.28 12.54
N VAL A 21 2.52 7.08 12.78
CA VAL A 21 3.38 5.92 12.77
C VAL A 21 3.63 5.42 11.36
N PHE A 22 2.90 5.97 10.38
CA PHE A 22 3.05 5.56 8.99
C PHE A 22 3.64 6.73 8.21
N ASP A 23 4.95 6.71 8.04
CA ASP A 23 5.64 7.75 7.27
C ASP A 23 5.81 7.34 5.82
N TYR A 24 6.04 8.33 4.96
CA TYR A 24 6.37 8.04 3.57
C TYR A 24 7.64 7.23 3.50
N HIS A 25 7.62 6.17 2.72
CA HIS A 25 8.75 5.25 2.61
C HIS A 25 8.71 4.52 1.27
N THR A 26 9.82 3.85 0.95
CA THR A 26 9.86 2.86 -0.11
C THR A 26 10.13 1.51 0.54
N ASP A 27 9.58 0.45 -0.07
CA ASP A 27 9.79 -0.90 0.48
C ASP A 27 11.20 -1.41 0.23
N PHE A 28 11.75 -1.06 -0.92
CA PHE A 28 13.10 -1.44 -1.31
C PHE A 28 13.75 -0.27 -2.01
N GLU A 29 15.07 -0.14 -1.87
CA GLU A 29 15.81 0.94 -2.51
C GLU A 29 16.71 0.40 -3.62
N ASN A 30 16.95 1.26 -4.62
CA ASN A 30 17.95 0.98 -5.68
C ASN A 30 17.66 -0.26 -6.52
N ILE A 31 16.39 -0.54 -6.78
CA ILE A 31 16.01 -1.64 -7.65
C ILE A 31 15.47 -1.05 -8.95
N GLU A 32 16.20 -1.32 -10.04
CA GLU A 32 15.77 -0.89 -11.37
C GLU A 32 14.57 -1.71 -11.83
N ASN A 33 13.66 -1.04 -12.52
CA ASN A 33 12.46 -1.68 -13.07
C ASN A 33 11.60 -2.34 -12.01
N GLY A 34 11.74 -1.88 -10.76
CA GLY A 34 10.92 -2.39 -9.67
C GLY A 34 9.55 -1.75 -9.63
N LEU A 35 8.56 -2.58 -9.37
CA LEU A 35 7.17 -2.13 -9.24
C LEU A 35 6.60 -2.65 -7.93
N THR A 36 5.66 -1.89 -7.40
CA THR A 36 4.86 -2.31 -6.26
C THR A 36 3.41 -2.29 -6.67
N SER A 37 2.71 -3.38 -6.40
CA SER A 37 1.26 -3.43 -6.57
C SER A 37 0.63 -3.66 -5.22
N ILE A 38 -0.44 -2.92 -4.94
CA ILE A 38 -1.22 -3.09 -3.72
C ILE A 38 -2.62 -3.50 -4.11
N TYR A 39 -3.03 -4.65 -3.62
CA TYR A 39 -4.38 -5.15 -3.82
C TYR A 39 -5.18 -4.92 -2.55
N TYR A 40 -6.31 -4.22 -2.69
CA TYR A 40 -7.18 -3.93 -1.55
C TYR A 40 -8.21 -5.04 -1.42
N VAL A 41 -8.14 -5.74 -0.30
CA VAL A 41 -9.00 -6.90 -0.07
C VAL A 41 -10.40 -6.47 0.34
N ASN A 42 -10.50 -5.37 1.09
CA ASN A 42 -11.81 -4.88 1.55
C ASN A 42 -11.89 -3.36 1.43
N THR A 43 -13.12 -2.87 1.52
CA THR A 43 -13.41 -1.44 1.38
C THR A 43 -13.43 -0.79 2.76
N ASN A 44 -12.77 0.37 2.87
CA ASN A 44 -12.80 1.19 4.07
C ASN A 44 -12.39 2.61 3.67
N ASN A 45 -12.39 3.54 4.64
CA ASN A 45 -12.03 4.92 4.34
C ASN A 45 -10.54 5.21 4.43
N GLY A 46 -9.73 4.20 4.70
CA GLY A 46 -8.29 4.33 4.62
C GLY A 46 -7.80 4.20 3.19
N GLY A 47 -6.51 4.16 3.02
CA GLY A 47 -5.94 4.03 1.68
C GLY A 47 -4.43 4.18 1.68
N THR A 48 -3.91 4.55 0.52
CA THR A 48 -2.49 4.76 0.30
C THR A 48 -2.27 6.17 -0.23
N ALA A 49 -1.44 6.93 0.47
CA ALA A 49 -1.06 8.28 0.03
C ALA A 49 0.33 8.23 -0.59
N PHE A 50 0.52 8.98 -1.65
CA PHE A 50 1.79 9.06 -2.36
C PHE A 50 2.42 10.42 -2.17
N GLU A 51 3.75 10.45 -2.18
CA GLU A 51 4.50 11.69 -1.96
C GLU A 51 4.18 12.74 -3.02
N ASN A 52 3.73 12.32 -4.20
CA ASN A 52 3.34 13.25 -5.27
C ASN A 52 1.96 13.87 -5.06
N GLY A 53 1.32 13.62 -3.92
CA GLY A 53 0.02 14.22 -3.59
C GLY A 53 -1.19 13.38 -3.96
N LYS A 54 -1.00 12.26 -4.62
CA LYS A 54 -2.11 11.38 -4.98
C LYS A 54 -2.52 10.50 -3.80
N PHE A 55 -3.79 10.13 -3.79
CA PHE A 55 -4.34 9.26 -2.78
C PHE A 55 -5.25 8.22 -3.44
N VAL A 56 -5.09 6.96 -3.05
CA VAL A 56 -5.92 5.86 -3.53
C VAL A 56 -6.67 5.29 -2.34
N LYS A 57 -7.99 5.40 -2.39
CA LYS A 57 -8.85 4.87 -1.33
C LYS A 57 -8.93 3.36 -1.41
N SER A 58 -9.00 2.71 -0.25
CA SER A 58 -9.14 1.25 -0.17
C SER A 58 -10.53 0.84 -0.65
N GLU A 59 -10.59 0.19 -1.79
CA GLU A 59 -11.83 -0.35 -2.34
C GLU A 59 -11.61 -1.80 -2.72
N GLN A 60 -12.54 -2.65 -2.31
CA GLN A 60 -12.43 -4.09 -2.57
C GLN A 60 -12.17 -4.38 -4.05
N ASN A 61 -11.23 -5.26 -4.30
CA ASN A 61 -10.83 -5.70 -5.64
C ASN A 61 -10.13 -4.63 -6.48
N LYS A 62 -9.67 -3.56 -5.87
CA LYS A 62 -8.87 -2.56 -6.58
C LYS A 62 -7.40 -2.94 -6.48
N LEU A 63 -6.68 -2.76 -7.56
CA LEU A 63 -5.24 -2.94 -7.61
C LEU A 63 -4.60 -1.63 -8.07
N VAL A 64 -3.62 -1.15 -7.32
CA VAL A 64 -2.83 0.01 -7.74
C VAL A 64 -1.40 -0.43 -7.93
N THR A 65 -0.76 0.05 -9.00
CA THR A 65 0.62 -0.28 -9.31
C THR A 65 1.40 1.00 -9.52
N PHE A 66 2.58 1.05 -8.95
CA PHE A 66 3.42 2.25 -9.04
C PHE A 66 4.89 1.85 -8.99
N PRO A 67 5.79 2.74 -9.44
CA PRO A 67 7.22 2.46 -9.36
C PRO A 67 7.67 2.25 -7.91
N MET A 68 8.52 1.28 -7.72
CA MET A 68 8.97 0.90 -6.37
C MET A 68 9.68 2.04 -5.65
N ASN A 69 10.26 2.98 -6.39
CA ASN A 69 10.95 4.11 -5.78
C ASN A 69 10.05 5.29 -5.45
N LEU A 70 8.77 5.21 -5.72
CA LEU A 70 7.81 6.24 -5.33
C LEU A 70 7.45 6.06 -3.87
N LYS A 71 7.71 7.08 -3.06
CA LYS A 71 7.40 7.00 -1.64
C LYS A 71 5.90 7.05 -1.40
N HIS A 72 5.46 6.24 -0.49
CA HIS A 72 4.05 6.09 -0.16
C HIS A 72 3.89 5.80 1.33
N ARG A 73 2.68 5.97 1.83
CA ARG A 73 2.36 5.64 3.23
C ARG A 73 0.95 5.12 3.34
N THR A 74 0.73 4.31 4.36
CA THR A 74 -0.61 3.84 4.71
C THR A 74 -1.36 4.97 5.39
N VAL A 75 -2.60 5.20 4.95
CA VAL A 75 -3.53 6.06 5.65
C VAL A 75 -4.50 5.15 6.39
N PRO A 76 -4.47 5.15 7.73
CA PRO A 76 -5.31 4.25 8.50
C PRO A 76 -6.80 4.57 8.30
N HIS A 77 -7.61 3.54 8.42
CA HIS A 77 -9.06 3.73 8.34
C HIS A 77 -9.59 4.14 9.72
N THR A 78 -10.67 4.91 9.69
CA THR A 78 -11.32 5.39 10.90
C THR A 78 -12.81 5.08 10.91
N ASP A 79 -13.30 4.38 9.89
CA ASP A 79 -14.72 4.03 9.80
C ASP A 79 -15.02 2.81 10.67
N ASN A 80 -16.23 2.28 10.56
CA ASN A 80 -16.68 1.17 11.38
C ASN A 80 -16.15 -0.19 10.96
N ASN A 81 -15.37 -0.26 9.89
CA ASN A 81 -14.76 -1.53 9.49
C ASN A 81 -13.69 -1.89 10.49
N TYR A 82 -13.72 -3.13 10.94
CA TYR A 82 -12.80 -3.58 11.96
C TYR A 82 -11.37 -3.66 11.45
N GLU A 83 -11.22 -4.15 10.23
CA GLU A 83 -9.90 -4.43 9.66
C GLU A 83 -9.73 -3.80 8.30
N ARG A 84 -8.50 -3.41 8.01
CA ARG A 84 -8.08 -3.03 6.68
C ARG A 84 -7.05 -4.04 6.23
N ILE A 85 -7.32 -4.73 5.13
CA ILE A 85 -6.44 -5.79 4.64
C ILE A 85 -5.98 -5.44 3.24
N VAL A 86 -4.67 -5.48 3.03
CA VAL A 86 -4.07 -5.26 1.72
C VAL A 86 -3.03 -6.34 1.48
N ILE A 87 -2.76 -6.60 0.21
CA ILE A 87 -1.68 -7.49 -0.20
C ILE A 87 -0.71 -6.67 -1.02
N ASN A 88 0.53 -6.60 -0.56
CA ASN A 88 1.60 -5.87 -1.23
C ASN A 88 2.44 -6.86 -2.03
N ILE A 89 2.68 -6.53 -3.28
CA ILE A 89 3.50 -7.35 -4.16
C ILE A 89 4.62 -6.47 -4.69
N ASN A 90 5.86 -6.88 -4.45
CA ASN A 90 7.04 -6.19 -4.97
C ASN A 90 7.69 -7.08 -6.00
N TYR A 91 7.96 -6.54 -7.19
CA TYR A 91 8.45 -7.35 -8.29
C TYR A 91 9.23 -6.50 -9.28
N ILE A 92 10.00 -7.18 -10.11
CA ILE A 92 10.74 -6.56 -11.19
C ILE A 92 10.10 -6.98 -12.49
N LYS A 93 9.88 -6.02 -13.36
CA LYS A 93 9.32 -6.29 -14.68
C LYS A 93 10.29 -5.78 -15.73
N ASP A 94 10.82 -6.72 -16.50
CA ASP A 94 11.72 -6.40 -17.60
C ASP A 94 10.97 -5.87 -18.80
#